data_cd0c3f21a7b1f1dadb76f4d9bd6b3c94
#
_entry.id   cd0c3f21a7b1f1dadb76f4d9bd6b3c94
#
_cell.length_a   1.000
_cell.length_b   1.000
_cell.length_c   1.000
_cell.angle_alpha   90.00
_cell.angle_beta   90.00
_cell.angle_gamma   90.00
#
_symmetry.space_group_name_H-M   'P 1'
#
loop_
_entity.id
_entity.type
_entity.pdbx_description
1 polymer ?
#
loop_
_entity_poly.entity_id
_entity_poly.type
_entity_poly.pdbx_seq_one_letter_code
_entity_poly.pdbx_strand_id
1 'polypeptide(L)'
;MLERYGNQEILLSDISEYKQLLQLLDHKLSCMESPSTKAIVQRLTTVIVGMLLGDVAKETKDQSELQGTINRYKEIAWKFRDLLGSNIRTDRTPSFYAERLNITVAYLNEAVNAVLGTSVRRNIQDEIILLAKRQLVYTTDSVKEIAQDLGFDDYSYFTRLFTKVSGVSPTHFRRTYHE
;
A
#
# COMPACT_ATOMS: atom_id res chain seq x y z
N MET A 1 -7.83 14.54 -29.66
CA MET A 1 -7.88 14.29 -28.20
C MET A 1 -8.97 13.24 -27.98
N LEU A 2 -8.62 11.95 -28.03
CA LEU A 2 -9.55 10.83 -27.83
C LEU A 2 -9.41 10.41 -26.36
N GLU A 3 -10.41 10.75 -25.54
CA GLU A 3 -10.53 10.24 -24.18
C GLU A 3 -10.66 8.71 -24.24
N ARG A 4 -9.71 8.04 -23.63
CA ARG A 4 -9.75 6.60 -23.39
C ARG A 4 -10.83 6.35 -22.32
N TYR A 5 -12.02 5.98 -22.74
CA TYR A 5 -12.93 5.24 -21.88
C TYR A 5 -12.29 3.88 -21.65
N GLY A 6 -11.73 3.69 -20.45
CA GLY A 6 -11.23 2.38 -20.03
C GLY A 6 -12.41 1.39 -20.07
N ASN A 7 -12.20 0.23 -20.69
CA ASN A 7 -13.13 -0.90 -20.57
C ASN A 7 -13.21 -1.29 -19.10
N GLN A 8 -14.25 -0.83 -18.40
CA GLN A 8 -14.63 -1.38 -17.11
C GLN A 8 -15.33 -2.72 -17.38
N GLU A 9 -14.64 -3.82 -17.10
CA GLU A 9 -15.25 -5.14 -17.06
C GLU A 9 -16.05 -5.23 -15.76
N ILE A 10 -17.37 -5.30 -15.87
CA ILE A 10 -18.27 -5.50 -14.73
C ILE A 10 -18.36 -6.99 -14.46
N LEU A 11 -17.95 -7.43 -13.26
CA LEU A 11 -18.14 -8.79 -12.79
C LEU A 11 -19.62 -8.99 -12.39
N LEU A 12 -20.36 -9.72 -13.22
CA LEU A 12 -21.76 -10.08 -12.92
C LEU A 12 -21.81 -11.14 -11.81
N SER A 13 -22.66 -10.95 -10.83
CA SER A 13 -22.80 -11.82 -9.67
C SER A 13 -23.26 -13.25 -10.03
N ASP A 14 -24.09 -13.39 -11.05
CA ASP A 14 -24.52 -14.70 -11.60
C ASP A 14 -24.83 -14.62 -13.11
N ILE A 15 -23.84 -14.98 -13.92
CA ILE A 15 -23.98 -14.99 -15.39
C ILE A 15 -25.10 -15.93 -15.86
N SER A 16 -25.38 -17.02 -15.13
CA SER A 16 -26.39 -18.00 -15.52
C SER A 16 -27.81 -17.41 -15.40
N GLU A 17 -28.05 -16.63 -14.37
CA GLU A 17 -29.33 -15.96 -14.12
C GLU A 17 -29.60 -14.87 -15.19
N TYR A 18 -28.59 -14.04 -15.49
CA TYR A 18 -28.68 -13.07 -16.58
C TYR A 18 -28.98 -13.71 -17.93
N LYS A 19 -28.31 -14.83 -18.24
CA LYS A 19 -28.54 -15.56 -19.48
C LYS A 19 -29.99 -16.07 -19.61
N GLN A 20 -30.54 -16.61 -18.53
CA GLN A 20 -31.94 -17.10 -18.53
C GLN A 20 -32.94 -15.94 -18.73
N LEU A 21 -32.75 -14.82 -18.04
CA LEU A 21 -33.62 -13.64 -18.17
C LEU A 21 -33.54 -13.03 -19.57
N LEU A 22 -32.35 -12.97 -20.18
CA LEU A 22 -32.15 -12.47 -21.54
C LEU A 22 -32.81 -13.40 -22.57
N GLN A 23 -32.70 -14.72 -22.41
CA GLN A 23 -33.39 -15.71 -23.28
C GLN A 23 -34.90 -15.57 -23.18
N LEU A 24 -35.45 -15.38 -21.96
CA LEU A 24 -36.89 -15.16 -21.79
C LEU A 24 -37.34 -13.85 -22.41
N LEU A 25 -36.55 -12.78 -22.27
CA LEU A 25 -36.83 -11.50 -22.89
C LEU A 25 -36.85 -11.60 -24.41
N ASP A 26 -35.85 -12.25 -25.02
CA ASP A 26 -35.77 -12.46 -26.46
C ASP A 26 -36.96 -13.24 -27.00
N HIS A 27 -37.33 -14.33 -26.32
CA HIS A 27 -38.56 -15.09 -26.66
C HIS A 27 -39.83 -14.25 -26.59
N LYS A 28 -40.00 -13.39 -25.57
CA LYS A 28 -41.18 -12.52 -25.43
C LYS A 28 -41.18 -11.36 -26.43
N LEU A 29 -40.03 -10.87 -26.82
CA LEU A 29 -39.90 -9.87 -27.90
C LEU A 29 -40.35 -10.43 -29.25
N SER A 30 -40.03 -11.70 -29.55
CA SER A 30 -40.45 -12.39 -30.78
C SER A 30 -41.97 -12.58 -30.89
N CYS A 31 -42.72 -12.51 -29.76
CA CYS A 31 -44.16 -12.74 -29.69
C CYS A 31 -44.92 -11.48 -29.28
N MET A 32 -44.51 -10.29 -29.65
CA MET A 32 -44.94 -8.98 -29.11
C MET A 32 -46.32 -8.50 -29.66
N GLU A 33 -47.26 -9.38 -29.95
CA GLU A 33 -48.57 -9.02 -30.54
C GLU A 33 -49.64 -8.60 -29.52
N SER A 34 -49.53 -8.97 -28.24
CA SER A 34 -50.55 -8.68 -27.23
C SER A 34 -50.12 -7.59 -26.22
N PRO A 35 -51.07 -6.80 -25.66
CA PRO A 35 -50.80 -5.84 -24.60
C PRO A 35 -50.16 -6.48 -23.35
N SER A 36 -50.57 -7.72 -23.03
CA SER A 36 -50.02 -8.49 -21.92
C SER A 36 -48.52 -8.82 -22.12
N THR A 37 -48.12 -9.16 -23.37
CA THR A 37 -46.69 -9.45 -23.70
C THR A 37 -45.85 -8.20 -23.57
N LYS A 38 -46.35 -7.03 -23.99
CA LYS A 38 -45.67 -5.74 -23.80
C LYS A 38 -45.40 -5.44 -22.33
N ALA A 39 -46.38 -5.67 -21.45
CA ALA A 39 -46.22 -5.47 -20.02
C ALA A 39 -45.17 -6.41 -19.40
N ILE A 40 -45.10 -7.67 -19.88
CA ILE A 40 -44.07 -8.64 -19.44
C ILE A 40 -42.69 -8.18 -19.87
N VAL A 41 -42.52 -7.77 -21.12
CA VAL A 41 -41.23 -7.25 -21.65
C VAL A 41 -40.75 -6.07 -20.81
N GLN A 42 -41.62 -5.08 -20.54
CA GLN A 42 -41.25 -3.95 -19.69
C GLN A 42 -40.76 -4.36 -18.30
N ARG A 43 -41.48 -5.29 -17.65
CA ARG A 43 -41.10 -5.79 -16.31
C ARG A 43 -39.79 -6.54 -16.34
N LEU A 44 -39.56 -7.42 -17.31
CA LEU A 44 -38.28 -8.14 -17.47
C LEU A 44 -37.12 -7.18 -17.69
N THR A 45 -37.29 -6.18 -18.55
CA THR A 45 -36.27 -5.14 -18.76
C THR A 45 -35.95 -4.40 -17.48
N THR A 46 -36.95 -4.02 -16.69
CA THR A 46 -36.76 -3.34 -15.40
C THR A 46 -35.98 -4.20 -14.41
N VAL A 47 -36.26 -5.51 -14.35
CA VAL A 47 -35.56 -6.45 -13.48
C VAL A 47 -34.09 -6.57 -13.90
N ILE A 48 -33.82 -6.78 -15.19
CA ILE A 48 -32.44 -6.90 -15.71
C ILE A 48 -31.64 -5.62 -15.44
N VAL A 49 -32.21 -4.46 -15.71
CA VAL A 49 -31.54 -3.16 -15.41
C VAL A 49 -31.31 -3.00 -13.91
N GLY A 50 -32.26 -3.38 -13.06
CA GLY A 50 -32.10 -3.32 -11.60
C GLY A 50 -30.99 -4.21 -11.09
N MET A 51 -30.83 -5.43 -11.64
CA MET A 51 -29.73 -6.33 -11.31
C MET A 51 -28.38 -5.75 -11.74
N LEU A 52 -28.28 -5.25 -12.96
CA LEU A 52 -27.06 -4.61 -13.46
C LEU A 52 -26.64 -3.41 -12.60
N LEU A 53 -27.59 -2.55 -12.24
CA LEU A 53 -27.31 -1.42 -11.35
C LEU A 53 -26.89 -1.87 -9.96
N GLY A 54 -27.44 -2.96 -9.45
CA GLY A 54 -27.04 -3.57 -8.18
C GLY A 54 -25.58 -4.08 -8.20
N ASP A 55 -25.19 -4.75 -9.27
CA ASP A 55 -23.82 -5.25 -9.44
C ASP A 55 -22.81 -4.10 -9.60
N VAL A 56 -23.14 -3.08 -10.40
CA VAL A 56 -22.33 -1.85 -10.50
C VAL A 56 -22.18 -1.15 -9.15
N ALA A 57 -23.26 -1.08 -8.36
CA ALA A 57 -23.22 -0.45 -7.04
C ALA A 57 -22.34 -1.22 -6.04
N LYS A 58 -22.31 -2.56 -6.10
CA LYS A 58 -21.38 -3.38 -5.28
C LYS A 58 -19.93 -3.10 -5.65
N GLU A 59 -19.61 -3.13 -6.93
CA GLU A 59 -18.26 -2.91 -7.43
C GLU A 59 -17.72 -1.51 -7.05
N THR A 60 -18.53 -0.46 -7.16
CA THR A 60 -18.14 0.89 -6.74
C THR A 60 -17.94 1.01 -5.23
N LYS A 61 -18.70 0.26 -4.42
CA LYS A 61 -18.52 0.22 -2.97
C LYS A 61 -17.20 -0.46 -2.60
N ASP A 62 -16.90 -1.62 -3.19
CA ASP A 62 -15.66 -2.36 -2.95
C ASP A 62 -14.42 -1.54 -3.37
N GLN A 63 -14.49 -0.83 -4.50
CA GLN A 63 -13.44 0.10 -4.94
C GLN A 63 -13.26 1.26 -3.97
N SER A 64 -14.34 1.82 -3.42
CA SER A 64 -14.25 2.92 -2.46
C SER A 64 -13.66 2.48 -1.12
N GLU A 65 -13.97 1.29 -0.64
CA GLU A 65 -13.40 0.69 0.58
C GLU A 65 -11.90 0.37 0.40
N LEU A 66 -11.52 -0.19 -0.75
CA LEU A 66 -10.14 -0.44 -1.10
C LEU A 66 -9.33 0.87 -1.18
N GLN A 67 -9.87 1.89 -1.83
CA GLN A 67 -9.24 3.21 -1.91
C GLN A 67 -9.11 3.86 -0.53
N GLY A 68 -10.10 3.71 0.34
CA GLY A 68 -10.05 4.14 1.74
C GLY A 68 -8.92 3.48 2.51
N THR A 69 -8.74 2.16 2.35
CA THR A 69 -7.64 1.40 2.96
C THR A 69 -6.28 1.85 2.45
N ILE A 70 -6.12 2.02 1.14
CA ILE A 70 -4.88 2.51 0.52
C ILE A 70 -4.51 3.90 1.04
N ASN A 71 -5.48 4.80 1.15
CA ASN A 71 -5.26 6.15 1.65
C ASN A 71 -4.83 6.13 3.13
N ARG A 72 -5.43 5.26 3.95
CA ARG A 72 -5.05 5.06 5.35
C ARG A 72 -3.62 4.51 5.49
N TYR A 73 -3.24 3.55 4.66
CA TYR A 73 -1.87 3.03 4.63
C TYR A 73 -0.84 4.12 4.26
N LYS A 74 -1.15 4.94 3.27
CA LYS A 74 -0.31 6.09 2.90
C LYS A 74 -0.14 7.04 4.09
N GLU A 75 -1.21 7.42 4.77
CA GLU A 75 -1.16 8.28 5.94
C GLU A 75 -0.28 7.71 7.05
N ILE A 76 -0.43 6.42 7.37
CA ILE A 76 0.39 5.72 8.38
C ILE A 76 1.86 5.70 7.97
N ALA A 77 2.17 5.36 6.72
CA ALA A 77 3.54 5.30 6.22
C ALA A 77 4.22 6.69 6.26
N TRP A 78 3.49 7.76 5.93
CA TRP A 78 4.01 9.13 6.04
C TRP A 78 4.27 9.54 7.48
N LYS A 79 3.32 9.31 8.39
CA LYS A 79 3.49 9.57 9.83
C LYS A 79 4.65 8.78 10.41
N PHE A 80 4.80 7.51 10.03
CA PHE A 80 5.94 6.68 10.42
C PHE A 80 7.26 7.30 9.97
N ARG A 81 7.38 7.75 8.72
CA ARG A 81 8.62 8.39 8.22
C ARG A 81 8.96 9.68 8.94
N ASP A 82 7.97 10.50 9.25
CA ASP A 82 8.17 11.73 10.02
C ASP A 82 8.66 11.42 11.44
N LEU A 83 8.02 10.48 12.13
CA LEU A 83 8.45 10.00 13.45
C LEU A 83 9.84 9.37 13.40
N LEU A 84 10.15 8.62 12.34
CA LEU A 84 11.46 7.99 12.17
C LEU A 84 12.57 9.05 12.09
N GLY A 85 12.40 10.05 11.24
CA GLY A 85 13.38 11.15 11.11
C GLY A 85 13.63 11.90 12.42
N SER A 86 12.60 12.04 13.26
CA SER A 86 12.70 12.79 14.52
C SER A 86 13.22 11.95 15.69
N ASN A 87 13.02 10.63 15.69
CA ASN A 87 13.25 9.79 16.89
C ASN A 87 14.29 8.68 16.69
N ILE A 88 14.91 8.56 15.53
CA ILE A 88 15.82 7.45 15.19
C ILE A 88 17.02 7.33 16.14
N ARG A 89 17.45 8.43 16.77
CA ARG A 89 18.55 8.43 17.74
C ARG A 89 18.14 7.93 19.12
N THR A 90 16.86 8.05 19.48
CA THR A 90 16.32 7.71 20.79
C THR A 90 15.72 6.31 20.85
N ASP A 91 15.04 5.88 19.80
CA ASP A 91 14.45 4.55 19.72
C ASP A 91 14.48 3.98 18.29
N ARG A 92 14.76 2.69 18.18
CA ARG A 92 14.92 1.96 16.93
C ARG A 92 14.06 0.72 16.87
N THR A 93 13.10 0.61 17.80
CA THR A 93 12.20 -0.53 17.86
C THR A 93 10.93 -0.27 17.07
N PRO A 94 10.43 -1.21 16.28
CA PRO A 94 9.14 -1.08 15.61
C PRO A 94 7.98 -0.81 16.56
N SER A 95 8.06 -1.33 17.80
CA SER A 95 7.04 -1.11 18.84
C SER A 95 6.89 0.36 19.22
N PHE A 96 8.01 1.07 19.39
CA PHE A 96 7.99 2.51 19.70
C PHE A 96 7.16 3.31 18.68
N TYR A 97 7.37 3.06 17.39
CA TYR A 97 6.65 3.76 16.32
C TYR A 97 5.18 3.35 16.25
N ALA A 98 4.90 2.07 16.46
CA ALA A 98 3.52 1.56 16.48
C ALA A 98 2.71 2.17 17.63
N GLU A 99 3.29 2.24 18.83
CA GLU A 99 2.68 2.88 20.02
C GLU A 99 2.40 4.36 19.78
N ARG A 100 3.36 5.11 19.21
CA ARG A 100 3.19 6.53 18.89
C ARG A 100 2.07 6.79 17.88
N LEU A 101 1.80 5.82 17.01
CA LEU A 101 0.72 5.88 16.02
C LEU A 101 -0.60 5.26 16.54
N ASN A 102 -0.63 4.74 17.77
CA ASN A 102 -1.77 4.03 18.36
C ASN A 102 -2.27 2.85 17.51
N ILE A 103 -1.33 2.07 16.96
CA ILE A 103 -1.61 0.89 16.13
C ILE A 103 -0.72 -0.29 16.55
N THR A 104 -1.05 -1.48 16.09
CA THR A 104 -0.20 -2.66 16.31
C THR A 104 1.02 -2.65 15.41
N VAL A 105 2.11 -3.31 15.84
CA VAL A 105 3.33 -3.49 15.02
C VAL A 105 3.01 -4.23 13.72
N ALA A 106 2.10 -5.21 13.76
CA ALA A 106 1.68 -5.95 12.58
C ALA A 106 1.03 -5.02 11.54
N TYR A 107 0.10 -4.17 11.98
CA TYR A 107 -0.60 -3.23 11.11
C TYR A 107 0.33 -2.13 10.58
N LEU A 108 1.28 -1.64 11.39
CA LEU A 108 2.33 -0.74 10.93
C LEU A 108 3.18 -1.37 9.82
N ASN A 109 3.62 -2.63 10.00
CA ASN A 109 4.38 -3.35 8.98
C ASN A 109 3.59 -3.55 7.70
N GLU A 110 2.30 -3.89 7.80
CA GLU A 110 1.42 -4.04 6.64
C GLU A 110 1.31 -2.73 5.85
N ALA A 111 0.98 -1.63 6.52
CA ALA A 111 0.85 -0.31 5.90
C ALA A 111 2.16 0.17 5.25
N VAL A 112 3.28 0.06 5.98
CA VAL A 112 4.60 0.47 5.49
C VAL A 112 5.04 -0.39 4.31
N ASN A 113 4.84 -1.71 4.38
CA ASN A 113 5.18 -2.61 3.28
C ASN A 113 4.33 -2.37 2.03
N ALA A 114 3.04 -2.13 2.20
CA ALA A 114 2.14 -1.83 1.08
C ALA A 114 2.52 -0.52 0.34
N VAL A 115 3.02 0.48 1.07
CA VAL A 115 3.33 1.82 0.50
C VAL A 115 4.79 1.95 0.09
N LEU A 116 5.73 1.45 0.90
CA LEU A 116 7.18 1.63 0.70
C LEU A 116 7.88 0.39 0.13
N GLY A 117 7.18 -0.75 0.02
CA GLY A 117 7.74 -2.00 -0.49
C GLY A 117 8.76 -2.69 0.43
N THR A 118 8.92 -2.21 1.67
CA THR A 118 9.90 -2.71 2.63
C THR A 118 9.34 -2.74 4.04
N SER A 119 9.93 -3.57 4.93
CA SER A 119 9.49 -3.67 6.32
C SER A 119 9.87 -2.44 7.14
N VAL A 120 9.12 -2.18 8.24
CA VAL A 120 9.43 -1.15 9.23
C VAL A 120 10.88 -1.27 9.71
N ARG A 121 11.33 -2.49 10.05
CA ARG A 121 12.71 -2.75 10.52
C ARG A 121 13.74 -2.36 9.47
N ARG A 122 13.47 -2.62 8.20
CA ARG A 122 14.38 -2.26 7.10
C ARG A 122 14.47 -0.74 6.95
N ASN A 123 13.36 -0.03 6.99
CA ASN A 123 13.35 1.44 6.95
C ASN A 123 14.15 2.05 8.10
N ILE A 124 14.00 1.52 9.33
CA ILE A 124 14.79 1.95 10.50
C ILE A 124 16.29 1.73 10.25
N GLN A 125 16.69 0.57 9.74
CA GLN A 125 18.09 0.27 9.44
C GLN A 125 18.65 1.19 8.36
N ASP A 126 17.91 1.43 7.29
CA ASP A 126 18.34 2.29 6.19
C ASP A 126 18.53 3.74 6.66
N GLU A 127 17.64 4.27 7.53
CA GLU A 127 17.77 5.63 8.09
C GLU A 127 18.98 5.77 9.01
N ILE A 128 19.22 4.78 9.88
CA ILE A 128 20.42 4.75 10.73
C ILE A 128 21.70 4.79 9.87
N ILE A 129 21.76 3.98 8.82
CA ILE A 129 22.94 3.92 7.95
C ILE A 129 23.08 5.22 7.14
N LEU A 130 21.98 5.87 6.77
CA LEU A 130 22.02 7.18 6.14
C LEU A 130 22.66 8.24 7.07
N LEU A 131 22.27 8.26 8.35
CA LEU A 131 22.88 9.14 9.35
C LEU A 131 24.35 8.82 9.56
N ALA A 132 24.70 7.53 9.67
CA ALA A 132 26.09 7.09 9.78
C ALA A 132 26.94 7.57 8.60
N LYS A 133 26.45 7.43 7.37
CA LYS A 133 27.12 7.92 6.17
C LYS A 133 27.35 9.42 6.20
N ARG A 134 26.36 10.20 6.65
CA ARG A 134 26.50 11.65 6.82
C ARG A 134 27.60 11.99 7.81
N GLN A 135 27.64 11.37 8.99
CA GLN A 135 28.68 11.60 9.97
C GLN A 135 30.08 11.19 9.46
N LEU A 136 30.17 10.04 8.77
CA LEU A 136 31.41 9.57 8.18
C LEU A 136 32.02 10.56 7.16
N VAL A 137 31.16 11.29 6.44
CA VAL A 137 31.58 12.28 5.43
C VAL A 137 31.89 13.66 6.05
N TYR A 138 31.04 14.11 6.99
CA TYR A 138 31.10 15.49 7.46
C TYR A 138 31.78 15.69 8.80
N THR A 139 32.21 14.62 9.50
CA THR A 139 32.94 14.72 10.77
C THR A 139 34.24 13.94 10.72
N THR A 140 35.15 14.27 11.66
CA THR A 140 36.40 13.55 11.90
C THR A 140 36.25 12.46 12.97
N ASP A 141 35.06 12.27 13.53
CA ASP A 141 34.79 11.32 14.61
C ASP A 141 35.15 9.90 14.16
N SER A 142 35.72 9.12 15.08
CA SER A 142 36.00 7.71 14.81
C SER A 142 34.75 6.93 14.53
N VAL A 143 34.88 5.83 13.81
CA VAL A 143 33.70 4.94 13.54
C VAL A 143 33.07 4.44 14.83
N LYS A 144 33.84 4.32 15.91
CA LYS A 144 33.36 3.92 17.23
C LYS A 144 32.51 5.03 17.87
N GLU A 145 32.96 6.26 17.80
CA GLU A 145 32.23 7.44 18.30
C GLU A 145 30.91 7.62 17.54
N ILE A 146 30.93 7.49 16.21
CA ILE A 146 29.72 7.51 15.38
C ILE A 146 28.74 6.41 15.79
N ALA A 147 29.21 5.18 16.02
CA ALA A 147 28.36 4.10 16.48
C ALA A 147 27.72 4.41 17.84
N GLN A 148 28.47 4.98 18.76
CA GLN A 148 27.98 5.40 20.09
C GLN A 148 26.95 6.54 19.98
N ASP A 149 27.23 7.59 19.18
CA ASP A 149 26.28 8.70 18.94
C ASP A 149 24.95 8.21 18.32
N LEU A 150 25.03 7.20 17.46
CA LEU A 150 23.85 6.54 16.90
C LEU A 150 23.24 5.51 17.87
N GLY A 151 23.73 5.41 19.12
CA GLY A 151 23.19 4.58 20.19
C GLY A 151 23.49 3.08 20.03
N PHE A 152 24.62 2.70 19.43
CA PHE A 152 25.07 1.31 19.40
C PHE A 152 26.09 1.05 20.52
N ASP A 153 25.74 0.15 21.43
CA ASP A 153 26.67 -0.30 22.49
C ASP A 153 27.74 -1.24 21.91
N ASP A 154 27.39 -2.03 20.89
CA ASP A 154 28.31 -2.95 20.20
C ASP A 154 28.76 -2.37 18.84
N TYR A 155 29.99 -1.87 18.82
CA TYR A 155 30.68 -1.42 17.60
C TYR A 155 30.76 -2.50 16.51
N SER A 156 30.95 -3.75 16.89
CA SER A 156 31.05 -4.86 15.93
C SER A 156 29.70 -5.12 15.26
N TYR A 157 28.62 -5.02 16.02
CA TYR A 157 27.27 -5.12 15.47
C TYR A 157 26.98 -3.95 14.52
N PHE A 158 27.31 -2.71 14.90
CA PHE A 158 27.16 -1.56 14.01
C PHE A 158 27.93 -1.75 12.70
N THR A 159 29.20 -2.16 12.75
CA THR A 159 30.03 -2.38 11.57
C THR A 159 29.45 -3.43 10.63
N ARG A 160 28.94 -4.55 11.19
CA ARG A 160 28.25 -5.59 10.42
C ARG A 160 26.98 -5.07 9.76
N LEU A 161 26.16 -4.32 10.51
CA LEU A 161 24.92 -3.72 9.99
C LEU A 161 25.22 -2.72 8.87
N PHE A 162 26.16 -1.83 9.09
CA PHE A 162 26.59 -0.84 8.10
C PHE A 162 27.06 -1.55 6.81
N THR A 163 27.95 -2.54 6.93
CA THR A 163 28.47 -3.29 5.77
C THR A 163 27.35 -4.03 5.04
N LYS A 164 26.43 -4.65 5.78
CA LYS A 164 25.27 -5.36 5.20
C LYS A 164 24.37 -4.43 4.38
N VAL A 165 24.16 -3.20 4.84
CA VAL A 165 23.22 -2.25 4.21
C VAL A 165 23.91 -1.45 3.11
N SER A 166 25.17 -1.04 3.31
CA SER A 166 25.90 -0.17 2.36
C SER A 166 26.81 -0.90 1.38
N GLY A 167 27.04 -2.21 1.58
CA GLY A 167 27.91 -3.04 0.74
C GLY A 167 29.41 -2.91 1.04
N VAL A 168 29.82 -1.89 1.83
CA VAL A 168 31.23 -1.63 2.18
C VAL A 168 31.36 -1.31 3.67
N SER A 169 32.56 -1.50 4.26
CA SER A 169 32.78 -1.15 5.66
C SER A 169 32.74 0.36 5.90
N PRO A 170 32.42 0.82 7.13
CA PRO A 170 32.41 2.25 7.47
C PRO A 170 33.74 2.94 7.15
N THR A 171 34.87 2.31 7.46
CA THR A 171 36.21 2.85 7.20
C THR A 171 36.50 2.96 5.71
N HIS A 172 36.11 1.97 4.92
CA HIS A 172 36.24 2.03 3.46
C HIS A 172 35.33 3.11 2.86
N PHE A 173 34.08 3.22 3.33
CA PHE A 173 33.16 4.27 2.91
C PHE A 173 33.75 5.66 3.14
N ARG A 174 34.30 5.95 4.36
CA ARG A 174 34.93 7.23 4.66
C ARG A 174 36.07 7.53 3.69
N ARG A 175 36.99 6.58 3.48
CA ARG A 175 38.14 6.77 2.61
C ARG A 175 37.72 7.17 1.19
N THR A 176 36.71 6.54 0.64
CA THR A 176 36.22 6.82 -0.73
C THR A 176 35.68 8.26 -0.91
N TYR A 177 35.29 8.93 0.18
CA TYR A 177 34.76 10.31 0.12
C TYR A 177 35.74 11.39 0.52
N HIS A 178 36.94 11.01 1.02
CA HIS A 178 37.99 11.95 1.42
C HIS A 178 39.26 11.85 0.54
N GLU A 179 39.24 10.97 -0.49
CA GLU A 179 40.17 10.96 -1.61
C GLU A 179 39.66 11.86 -2.75
#